data_b41b9cd53c7c7148ae2fedaba87c8970
#
_entry.id   b41b9cd53c7c7148ae2fedaba87c8970
#
_cell.length_a   1.000
_cell.length_b   1.000
_cell.length_c   1.000
_cell.angle_alpha   90.00
_cell.angle_beta   90.00
_cell.angle_gamma   90.00
#
_symmetry.space_group_name_H-M   'P 1'
#
loop_
_entity.id
_entity.type
_entity.pdbx_description
1 polymer ?
#
loop_
_entity_poly.entity_id
_entity_poly.type
_entity_poly.pdbx_seq_one_letter_code
_entity_poly.pdbx_strand_id
1 'polypeptide(L)'
;YAESPVVVFLMGMIICGTLEYLTSYLMEKLFHARWWDYSNMKFNYKGYICLRNSMLFGAGCVVVIRYVQPLVLKAINAMPVKLGMSIVIIMSVLILLDTIASLMAVRKLQNKIKRLDELSKLMLSVSVKTGMKLASGTLKVKSNVDKIIDAKDNVVEKMTDVKDNVVEKVADVKDNVVEKMQDMNEYNLEKLRSEYERLISEKDTATERLLRAFPKFHSHNYSESLQLLRDKMLYKGHRHSSDETENQPEMIEESKEESKV
;
A
#
# COMPACT_ATOMS: atom_id res chain seq x y z
N TYR A 1 39.68 24.38 8.45
CA TYR A 1 39.23 23.04 7.92
C TYR A 1 38.33 23.18 6.68
N ALA A 2 37.52 24.23 6.56
CA ALA A 2 36.68 24.47 5.38
C ALA A 2 37.45 24.88 4.10
N GLU A 3 38.75 25.19 4.24
CA GLU A 3 39.59 25.56 3.07
C GLU A 3 40.00 24.35 2.22
N SER A 4 40.10 23.16 2.80
CA SER A 4 40.44 21.95 2.06
C SER A 4 39.18 21.23 1.54
N PRO A 5 38.97 21.14 0.20
CA PRO A 5 37.83 20.45 -0.34
C PRO A 5 37.77 18.95 -0.01
N VAL A 6 38.94 18.33 0.24
CA VAL A 6 39.02 16.90 0.65
C VAL A 6 38.46 16.71 2.04
N VAL A 7 38.79 17.61 2.98
CA VAL A 7 38.27 17.56 4.36
C VAL A 7 36.77 17.77 4.36
N VAL A 8 36.26 18.76 3.59
CA VAL A 8 34.84 19.02 3.46
C VAL A 8 34.10 17.80 2.86
N PHE A 9 34.68 17.16 1.85
CA PHE A 9 34.12 15.94 1.24
C PHE A 9 34.02 14.81 2.27
N LEU A 10 35.10 14.49 2.97
CA LEU A 10 35.12 13.39 3.94
C LEU A 10 34.18 13.65 5.12
N MET A 11 34.20 14.87 5.67
CA MET A 11 33.30 15.25 6.76
C MET A 11 31.83 15.24 6.30
N GLY A 12 31.54 15.75 5.10
CA GLY A 12 30.21 15.71 4.51
C GLY A 12 29.71 14.27 4.31
N MET A 13 30.56 13.39 3.81
CA MET A 13 30.24 11.97 3.64
C MET A 13 29.91 11.29 4.98
N ILE A 14 30.70 11.56 6.04
CA ILE A 14 30.48 10.96 7.36
C ILE A 14 29.23 11.53 8.02
N ILE A 15 29.08 12.86 8.07
CA ILE A 15 27.98 13.51 8.78
C ILE A 15 26.64 13.20 8.09
N CYS A 16 26.57 13.42 6.78
CA CYS A 16 25.33 13.15 6.03
C CYS A 16 24.97 11.66 6.03
N GLY A 17 25.97 10.77 5.88
CA GLY A 17 25.75 9.33 5.95
C GLY A 17 25.25 8.88 7.33
N THR A 18 25.78 9.47 8.42
CA THR A 18 25.30 9.19 9.78
C THR A 18 23.85 9.67 9.97
N LEU A 19 23.55 10.88 9.51
CA LEU A 19 22.17 11.41 9.56
C LEU A 19 21.20 10.57 8.73
N GLU A 20 21.60 10.15 7.53
CA GLU A 20 20.81 9.27 6.67
C GLU A 20 20.53 7.92 7.37
N TYR A 21 21.57 7.31 7.96
CA TYR A 21 21.41 6.07 8.73
C TYR A 21 20.45 6.24 9.91
N LEU A 22 20.66 7.28 10.74
CA LEU A 22 19.81 7.53 11.91
C LEU A 22 18.36 7.79 11.51
N THR A 23 18.15 8.58 10.47
CA THR A 23 16.79 8.87 9.94
C THR A 23 16.12 7.60 9.45
N SER A 24 16.81 6.79 8.64
CA SER A 24 16.26 5.54 8.11
C SER A 24 15.91 4.55 9.23
N TYR A 25 16.82 4.38 10.19
CA TYR A 25 16.62 3.52 11.36
C TYR A 25 15.42 4.00 12.22
N LEU A 26 15.36 5.31 12.51
CA LEU A 26 14.30 5.89 13.32
C LEU A 26 12.94 5.76 12.63
N MET A 27 12.88 6.03 11.31
CA MET A 27 11.67 5.91 10.51
C MET A 27 11.18 4.45 10.48
N GLU A 28 12.08 3.49 10.29
CA GLU A 28 11.69 2.06 10.31
C GLU A 28 11.18 1.65 11.69
N LYS A 29 11.81 2.11 12.78
CA LYS A 29 11.40 1.79 14.15
C LYS A 29 10.05 2.42 14.53
N LEU A 30 9.79 3.66 14.11
CA LEU A 30 8.56 4.39 14.43
C LEU A 30 7.38 3.97 13.54
N PHE A 31 7.64 3.72 12.27
CA PHE A 31 6.60 3.49 11.27
C PHE A 31 6.55 2.06 10.75
N HIS A 32 7.46 1.17 11.18
CA HIS A 32 7.58 -0.22 10.69
C HIS A 32 7.59 -0.32 9.15
N ALA A 33 8.15 0.71 8.52
CA ALA A 33 8.20 0.85 7.08
C ALA A 33 9.50 1.52 6.64
N ARG A 34 10.03 1.07 5.50
CA ARG A 34 11.21 1.66 4.87
C ARG A 34 10.79 2.61 3.76
N TRP A 35 11.37 3.79 3.75
CA TRP A 35 11.12 4.82 2.75
C TRP A 35 12.02 4.65 1.53
N TRP A 36 13.25 4.19 1.75
CA TRP A 36 14.21 3.80 0.72
C TRP A 36 14.92 2.52 1.16
N ASP A 37 15.44 1.79 0.18
CA ASP A 37 16.17 0.56 0.42
C ASP A 37 17.34 0.46 -0.56
N TYR A 38 18.55 0.41 0.00
CA TYR A 38 19.79 0.24 -0.74
C TYR A 38 20.34 -1.19 -0.67
N SER A 39 19.56 -2.18 -0.24
CA SER A 39 20.01 -3.57 -0.10
C SER A 39 20.60 -4.13 -1.39
N ASN A 40 20.11 -3.67 -2.55
CA ASN A 40 20.60 -4.08 -3.87
C ASN A 40 21.84 -3.31 -4.35
N MET A 41 22.33 -2.34 -3.55
CA MET A 41 23.50 -1.53 -3.92
C MET A 41 24.77 -2.13 -3.30
N LYS A 42 25.89 -2.07 -4.05
CA LYS A 42 27.20 -2.47 -3.53
C LYS A 42 27.63 -1.56 -2.38
N PHE A 43 28.31 -2.13 -1.38
CA PHE A 43 28.76 -1.42 -0.18
C PHE A 43 27.64 -0.69 0.57
N ASN A 44 26.48 -1.36 0.73
CA ASN A 44 25.41 -0.89 1.60
C ASN A 44 25.61 -1.41 3.02
N TYR A 45 25.09 -0.68 4.00
CA TYR A 45 25.01 -1.13 5.38
C TYR A 45 23.55 -1.27 5.79
N LYS A 46 23.10 -2.53 5.94
CA LYS A 46 21.71 -2.90 6.29
C LYS A 46 20.62 -2.31 5.39
N GLY A 47 20.96 -1.89 4.16
CA GLY A 47 20.03 -1.23 3.24
C GLY A 47 19.68 0.22 3.60
N TYR A 48 20.16 0.75 4.75
CA TYR A 48 19.87 2.12 5.19
C TYR A 48 20.71 3.17 4.47
N ILE A 49 21.98 2.86 4.24
CA ILE A 49 22.95 3.72 3.54
C ILE A 49 23.76 2.91 2.55
N CYS A 50 24.32 3.56 1.54
CA CYS A 50 25.29 2.94 0.63
C CYS A 50 26.42 3.91 0.32
N LEU A 51 27.62 3.37 0.04
CA LEU A 51 28.83 4.16 -0.22
C LEU A 51 28.61 5.16 -1.37
N ARG A 52 27.97 4.75 -2.45
CA ARG A 52 27.68 5.62 -3.60
C ARG A 52 26.92 6.87 -3.19
N ASN A 53 25.88 6.74 -2.38
CA ASN A 53 25.06 7.85 -1.93
C ASN A 53 25.84 8.74 -0.95
N SER A 54 26.61 8.14 -0.04
CA SER A 54 27.48 8.89 0.89
C SER A 54 28.54 9.72 0.14
N MET A 55 29.13 9.20 -0.95
CA MET A 55 30.05 9.94 -1.81
C MET A 55 29.36 11.12 -2.50
N LEU A 56 28.12 10.94 -2.98
CA LEU A 56 27.32 12.03 -3.57
C LEU A 56 27.04 13.14 -2.55
N PHE A 57 26.73 12.80 -1.32
CA PHE A 57 26.57 13.78 -0.24
C PHE A 57 27.88 14.53 0.04
N GLY A 58 29.01 13.83 0.10
CA GLY A 58 30.33 14.46 0.25
C GLY A 58 30.62 15.47 -0.87
N ALA A 59 30.38 15.07 -2.13
CA ALA A 59 30.54 15.97 -3.28
C ALA A 59 29.57 17.16 -3.23
N GLY A 60 28.30 16.91 -2.87
CA GLY A 60 27.29 17.95 -2.67
C GLY A 60 27.70 18.97 -1.61
N CYS A 61 28.25 18.51 -0.47
CA CYS A 61 28.78 19.40 0.58
C CYS A 61 29.90 20.32 0.05
N VAL A 62 30.82 19.79 -0.76
CA VAL A 62 31.87 20.61 -1.37
C VAL A 62 31.26 21.71 -2.27
N VAL A 63 30.30 21.32 -3.12
CA VAL A 63 29.62 22.29 -4.00
C VAL A 63 28.89 23.36 -3.20
N VAL A 64 28.14 22.95 -2.18
CA VAL A 64 27.38 23.87 -1.34
C VAL A 64 28.32 24.84 -0.60
N ILE A 65 29.36 24.35 0.05
CA ILE A 65 30.26 25.20 0.85
C ILE A 65 31.11 26.12 -0.03
N ARG A 66 31.55 25.65 -1.22
CA ARG A 66 32.42 26.46 -2.08
C ARG A 66 31.68 27.49 -2.94
N TYR A 67 30.48 27.17 -3.39
CA TYR A 67 29.78 28.00 -4.37
C TYR A 67 28.47 28.59 -3.84
N VAL A 68 27.64 27.80 -3.16
CA VAL A 68 26.32 28.25 -2.72
C VAL A 68 26.44 29.12 -1.48
N GLN A 69 27.20 28.69 -0.47
CA GLN A 69 27.37 29.39 0.80
C GLN A 69 27.86 30.84 0.64
N PRO A 70 28.90 31.17 -0.19
CA PRO A 70 29.33 32.55 -0.38
C PRO A 70 28.25 33.45 -0.99
N LEU A 71 27.41 32.91 -1.90
CA LEU A 71 26.29 33.63 -2.48
C LEU A 71 25.21 33.94 -1.45
N VAL A 72 24.87 32.93 -0.64
CA VAL A 72 23.91 33.06 0.45
C VAL A 72 24.40 34.07 1.50
N LEU A 73 25.66 34.01 1.87
CA LEU A 73 26.26 34.97 2.82
C LEU A 73 26.22 36.40 2.30
N LYS A 74 26.51 36.62 1.00
CA LYS A 74 26.39 37.94 0.38
C LYS A 74 24.94 38.48 0.46
N ALA A 75 23.96 37.62 0.17
CA ALA A 75 22.55 37.98 0.25
C ALA A 75 22.11 38.29 1.70
N ILE A 76 22.56 37.48 2.67
CA ILE A 76 22.25 37.73 4.09
C ILE A 76 22.86 39.02 4.58
N ASN A 77 24.14 39.32 4.24
CA ASN A 77 24.82 40.52 4.65
C ASN A 77 24.26 41.77 4.01
N ALA A 78 23.59 41.67 2.86
CA ALA A 78 22.90 42.77 2.19
C ALA A 78 21.52 43.09 2.80
N MET A 79 20.97 42.19 3.63
CA MET A 79 19.64 42.36 4.20
C MET A 79 19.66 43.02 5.59
N PRO A 80 18.69 43.90 5.89
CA PRO A 80 18.50 44.40 7.26
C PRO A 80 18.21 43.25 8.23
N VAL A 81 18.82 43.24 9.40
CA VAL A 81 18.68 42.16 10.40
C VAL A 81 17.22 41.86 10.74
N LYS A 82 16.37 42.92 10.86
CA LYS A 82 14.94 42.73 11.15
C LYS A 82 14.23 41.96 10.08
N LEU A 83 14.52 42.20 8.79
CA LEU A 83 13.95 41.47 7.67
C LEU A 83 14.42 40.01 7.68
N GLY A 84 15.70 39.79 7.89
CA GLY A 84 16.27 38.43 8.00
C GLY A 84 15.62 37.60 9.11
N MET A 85 15.47 38.17 10.31
CA MET A 85 14.79 37.53 11.44
C MET A 85 13.33 37.20 11.12
N SER A 86 12.59 38.10 10.47
CA SER A 86 11.20 37.85 10.07
C SER A 86 11.10 36.67 9.09
N ILE A 87 11.99 36.59 8.09
CA ILE A 87 12.05 35.49 7.13
C ILE A 87 12.33 34.15 7.85
N VAL A 88 13.31 34.12 8.75
CA VAL A 88 13.66 32.91 9.51
C VAL A 88 12.48 32.42 10.34
N ILE A 89 11.77 33.29 11.03
CA ILE A 89 10.60 32.94 11.83
C ILE A 89 9.49 32.37 10.94
N ILE A 90 9.15 33.05 9.84
CA ILE A 90 8.11 32.59 8.90
C ILE A 90 8.49 31.22 8.33
N MET A 91 9.71 31.06 7.84
CA MET A 91 10.18 29.79 7.29
C MET A 91 10.19 28.67 8.33
N SER A 92 10.58 28.96 9.57
CA SER A 92 10.54 27.98 10.67
C SER A 92 9.12 27.50 10.96
N VAL A 93 8.15 28.41 10.98
CA VAL A 93 6.73 28.08 11.17
C VAL A 93 6.22 27.23 10.00
N LEU A 94 6.53 27.60 8.76
CA LEU A 94 6.13 26.84 7.58
C LEU A 94 6.71 25.42 7.59
N ILE A 95 7.99 25.25 7.91
CA ILE A 95 8.64 23.94 8.02
C ILE A 95 7.98 23.10 9.11
N LEU A 96 7.66 23.70 10.27
CA LEU A 96 6.99 23.02 11.35
C LEU A 96 5.60 22.50 10.93
N LEU A 97 4.80 23.35 10.28
CA LEU A 97 3.48 23.00 9.78
C LEU A 97 3.57 21.89 8.72
N ASP A 98 4.51 22.00 7.78
CA ASP A 98 4.73 20.97 6.75
C ASP A 98 5.16 19.62 7.38
N THR A 99 6.03 19.65 8.38
CA THR A 99 6.45 18.46 9.12
C THR A 99 5.26 17.77 9.79
N ILE A 100 4.40 18.55 10.48
CA ILE A 100 3.21 18.00 11.14
C ILE A 100 2.25 17.41 10.09
N ALA A 101 1.99 18.11 8.99
CA ALA A 101 1.13 17.65 7.91
C ALA A 101 1.67 16.34 7.28
N SER A 102 2.98 16.28 7.04
CA SER A 102 3.65 15.09 6.50
C SER A 102 3.53 13.89 7.45
N LEU A 103 3.74 14.09 8.76
CA LEU A 103 3.58 13.03 9.76
C LEU A 103 2.14 12.52 9.84
N MET A 104 1.15 13.42 9.74
CA MET A 104 -0.27 13.03 9.69
C MET A 104 -0.60 12.22 8.44
N ALA A 105 -0.07 12.61 7.27
CA ALA A 105 -0.26 11.87 6.02
C ALA A 105 0.30 10.45 6.10
N VAL A 106 1.49 10.28 6.68
CA VAL A 106 2.11 8.95 6.90
C VAL A 106 1.26 8.09 7.82
N ARG A 107 0.81 8.63 8.95
CA ARG A 107 -0.07 7.90 9.88
C ARG A 107 -1.38 7.50 9.22
N LYS A 108 -1.98 8.39 8.43
CA LYS A 108 -3.20 8.11 7.68
C LYS A 108 -2.99 6.95 6.69
N LEU A 109 -1.90 6.98 5.93
CA LEU A 109 -1.53 5.88 5.03
C LEU A 109 -1.38 4.55 5.78
N GLN A 110 -0.64 4.53 6.88
CA GLN A 110 -0.46 3.31 7.68
C GLN A 110 -1.77 2.76 8.23
N ASN A 111 -2.63 3.62 8.77
CA ASN A 111 -3.95 3.19 9.25
C ASN A 111 -4.82 2.63 8.12
N LYS A 112 -4.75 3.23 6.94
CA LYS A 112 -5.47 2.75 5.74
C LYS A 112 -4.97 1.36 5.31
N ILE A 113 -3.67 1.16 5.23
CA ILE A 113 -3.06 -0.14 4.87
C ILE A 113 -3.41 -1.21 5.91
N LYS A 114 -3.29 -0.88 7.21
CA LYS A 114 -3.66 -1.78 8.29
C LYS A 114 -5.13 -2.21 8.22
N ARG A 115 -6.03 -1.26 7.98
CA ARG A 115 -7.46 -1.55 7.84
C ARG A 115 -7.76 -2.44 6.63
N LEU A 116 -7.10 -2.22 5.50
CA LEU A 116 -7.21 -3.08 4.32
C LEU A 116 -6.75 -4.52 4.61
N ASP A 117 -5.64 -4.69 5.33
CA ASP A 117 -5.12 -5.99 5.72
C ASP A 117 -6.07 -6.72 6.69
N GLU A 118 -6.62 -6.00 7.68
CA GLU A 118 -7.62 -6.55 8.61
C GLU A 118 -8.87 -7.03 7.87
N LEU A 119 -9.41 -6.22 6.95
CA LEU A 119 -10.57 -6.59 6.14
C LEU A 119 -10.30 -7.79 5.24
N SER A 120 -9.13 -7.84 4.60
CA SER A 120 -8.70 -8.99 3.78
C SER A 120 -8.65 -10.28 4.60
N LYS A 121 -8.05 -10.25 5.79
CA LYS A 121 -7.99 -11.40 6.71
C LYS A 121 -9.37 -11.81 7.21
N LEU A 122 -10.25 -10.86 7.52
CA LEU A 122 -11.63 -11.16 7.92
C LEU A 122 -12.40 -11.83 6.79
N MET A 123 -12.33 -11.33 5.56
CA MET A 123 -12.97 -11.94 4.39
C MET A 123 -12.48 -13.37 4.19
N LEU A 124 -11.18 -13.60 4.27
CA LEU A 124 -10.59 -14.94 4.16
C LEU A 124 -11.09 -15.86 5.28
N SER A 125 -11.12 -15.38 6.52
CA SER A 125 -11.57 -16.17 7.68
C SER A 125 -13.05 -16.56 7.58
N VAL A 126 -13.91 -15.66 7.10
CA VAL A 126 -15.34 -15.94 6.85
C VAL A 126 -15.49 -16.99 5.75
N SER A 127 -14.80 -16.83 4.62
CA SER A 127 -14.82 -17.76 3.49
C SER A 127 -14.35 -19.17 3.90
N VAL A 128 -13.24 -19.28 4.63
CA VAL A 128 -12.70 -20.57 5.11
C VAL A 128 -13.65 -21.23 6.12
N LYS A 129 -14.18 -20.47 7.08
CA LYS A 129 -15.18 -21.00 8.04
C LYS A 129 -16.43 -21.52 7.36
N THR A 130 -16.92 -20.83 6.35
CA THR A 130 -18.09 -21.24 5.57
C THR A 130 -17.78 -22.51 4.79
N GLY A 131 -16.66 -22.58 4.10
CA GLY A 131 -16.22 -23.76 3.38
C GLY A 131 -16.04 -25.00 4.28
N MET A 132 -15.42 -24.85 5.46
CA MET A 132 -15.27 -25.94 6.42
C MET A 132 -16.61 -26.40 7.02
N LYS A 133 -17.54 -25.51 7.31
CA LYS A 133 -18.89 -25.88 7.80
C LYS A 133 -19.67 -26.63 6.75
N LEU A 134 -19.62 -26.22 5.48
CA LEU A 134 -20.24 -26.92 4.35
C LEU A 134 -19.63 -28.31 4.18
N ALA A 135 -18.29 -28.43 4.14
CA ALA A 135 -17.61 -29.70 4.01
C ALA A 135 -17.92 -30.65 5.19
N SER A 136 -17.90 -30.17 6.42
CA SER A 136 -18.22 -30.98 7.60
C SER A 136 -19.70 -31.39 7.65
N GLY A 137 -20.59 -30.52 7.17
CA GLY A 137 -22.01 -30.83 7.02
C GLY A 137 -22.25 -31.97 6.03
N THR A 138 -21.65 -31.90 4.84
CA THR A 138 -21.77 -32.95 3.81
C THR A 138 -21.16 -34.29 4.26
N LEU A 139 -20.00 -34.28 4.95
CA LEU A 139 -19.39 -35.48 5.49
C LEU A 139 -20.24 -36.16 6.58
N LYS A 140 -20.83 -35.38 7.50
CA LYS A 140 -21.73 -35.91 8.54
C LYS A 140 -23.01 -36.52 7.92
N VAL A 141 -23.54 -35.91 6.87
CA VAL A 141 -24.73 -36.44 6.18
C VAL A 141 -24.38 -37.74 5.48
N LYS A 142 -23.26 -37.82 4.77
CA LYS A 142 -22.80 -39.06 4.14
C LYS A 142 -22.62 -40.17 5.17
N SER A 143 -21.93 -39.91 6.29
CA SER A 143 -21.76 -40.90 7.38
C SER A 143 -23.08 -41.35 8.00
N ASN A 144 -24.07 -40.49 8.13
CA ASN A 144 -25.38 -40.85 8.65
C ASN A 144 -26.21 -41.64 7.63
N VAL A 145 -26.12 -41.31 6.35
CA VAL A 145 -26.74 -42.08 5.25
C VAL A 145 -26.13 -43.48 5.20
N ASP A 146 -24.81 -43.61 5.28
CA ASP A 146 -24.12 -44.94 5.27
C ASP A 146 -24.59 -45.78 6.48
N LYS A 147 -24.67 -45.20 7.68
CA LYS A 147 -25.21 -45.88 8.90
C LYS A 147 -26.68 -46.28 8.76
N ILE A 148 -27.49 -45.51 8.04
CA ILE A 148 -28.90 -45.84 7.77
C ILE A 148 -29.01 -46.92 6.75
N ILE A 149 -28.12 -47.01 5.76
CA ILE A 149 -28.06 -48.07 4.75
C ILE A 149 -27.65 -49.38 5.43
N ASP A 150 -26.62 -49.40 6.27
CA ASP A 150 -26.17 -50.55 7.02
C ASP A 150 -27.23 -51.07 8.00
N ALA A 151 -28.06 -50.22 8.60
CA ALA A 151 -29.18 -50.56 9.43
C ALA A 151 -30.41 -51.11 8.66
N LYS A 152 -30.46 -50.82 7.33
CA LYS A 152 -31.57 -51.23 6.47
C LYS A 152 -31.61 -52.74 6.20
N ASP A 153 -30.47 -53.42 6.25
CA ASP A 153 -30.40 -54.88 6.00
C ASP A 153 -30.98 -55.72 7.13
N ASN A 154 -31.27 -55.11 8.28
CA ASN A 154 -31.77 -55.86 9.47
C ASN A 154 -33.24 -55.58 9.86
N VAL A 155 -33.98 -54.66 9.24
CA VAL A 155 -35.38 -54.32 9.66
C VAL A 155 -36.24 -53.91 8.45
N VAL A 156 -36.57 -54.82 7.57
CA VAL A 156 -37.24 -54.53 6.30
C VAL A 156 -38.73 -54.81 6.29
N GLU A 157 -39.57 -54.72 7.27
CA GLU A 157 -41.02 -54.95 6.94
C GLU A 157 -42.09 -54.08 7.62
N LYS A 158 -41.77 -53.20 8.55
CA LYS A 158 -42.85 -52.47 9.27
C LYS A 158 -42.66 -50.97 9.52
N MET A 159 -41.74 -50.30 8.88
CA MET A 159 -41.46 -48.85 9.16
C MET A 159 -41.28 -47.93 7.96
N THR A 160 -41.76 -48.29 6.77
CA THR A 160 -41.54 -47.50 5.56
C THR A 160 -42.22 -46.11 5.59
N ASP A 161 -43.45 -46.00 6.01
CA ASP A 161 -44.22 -44.74 5.93
C ASP A 161 -43.82 -43.67 6.96
N VAL A 162 -43.31 -44.06 8.16
CA VAL A 162 -42.85 -43.10 9.15
C VAL A 162 -41.46 -42.59 8.86
N LYS A 163 -40.65 -43.41 8.24
CA LYS A 163 -39.24 -43.13 7.94
C LYS A 163 -39.09 -42.10 6.82
N ASP A 164 -39.89 -42.24 5.77
CA ASP A 164 -39.81 -41.31 4.61
C ASP A 164 -40.24 -39.90 5.01
N ASN A 165 -41.31 -39.78 5.85
CA ASN A 165 -41.79 -38.49 6.33
C ASN A 165 -40.83 -37.79 7.31
N VAL A 166 -40.07 -38.54 8.13
CA VAL A 166 -39.05 -37.99 9.04
C VAL A 166 -37.80 -37.60 8.29
N VAL A 167 -37.39 -38.39 7.30
CA VAL A 167 -36.20 -38.09 6.46
C VAL A 167 -36.46 -36.86 5.61
N GLU A 168 -37.65 -36.72 5.02
CA GLU A 168 -38.04 -35.53 4.26
C GLU A 168 -38.05 -34.27 5.12
N LYS A 169 -38.69 -34.31 6.31
CA LYS A 169 -38.70 -33.17 7.23
C LYS A 169 -37.31 -32.77 7.76
N VAL A 170 -36.44 -33.74 8.00
CA VAL A 170 -35.07 -33.48 8.45
C VAL A 170 -34.23 -32.89 7.31
N ALA A 171 -34.47 -33.32 6.07
CA ALA A 171 -33.84 -32.74 4.87
C ALA A 171 -34.26 -31.28 4.70
N ASP A 172 -35.57 -30.98 4.76
CA ASP A 172 -36.10 -29.62 4.63
C ASP A 172 -35.60 -28.66 5.71
N VAL A 173 -35.56 -29.08 6.97
CA VAL A 173 -35.01 -28.29 8.07
C VAL A 173 -33.53 -28.02 7.88
N LYS A 174 -32.78 -29.00 7.39
CA LYS A 174 -31.34 -28.88 7.12
C LYS A 174 -31.08 -27.90 5.97
N ASP A 175 -31.80 -28.03 4.87
CA ASP A 175 -31.63 -27.18 3.71
C ASP A 175 -31.98 -25.72 4.04
N ASN A 176 -33.07 -25.47 4.79
CA ASN A 176 -33.44 -24.16 5.30
C ASN A 176 -32.40 -23.55 6.25
N VAL A 177 -31.77 -24.35 7.11
CA VAL A 177 -30.71 -23.85 8.03
C VAL A 177 -29.41 -23.57 7.28
N VAL A 178 -29.07 -24.40 6.29
CA VAL A 178 -27.90 -24.20 5.43
C VAL A 178 -28.07 -22.95 4.57
N GLU A 179 -29.24 -22.76 3.95
CA GLU A 179 -29.60 -21.60 3.17
C GLU A 179 -29.51 -20.30 3.98
N LYS A 180 -30.14 -20.25 5.16
CA LYS A 180 -30.05 -19.08 6.06
C LYS A 180 -28.63 -18.79 6.55
N MET A 181 -27.80 -19.80 6.74
CA MET A 181 -26.38 -19.60 7.11
C MET A 181 -25.56 -19.10 5.94
N GLN A 182 -25.86 -19.51 4.71
CA GLN A 182 -25.23 -19.03 3.49
C GLN A 182 -25.59 -17.57 3.26
N ASP A 183 -26.87 -17.20 3.32
CA ASP A 183 -27.35 -15.84 3.15
C ASP A 183 -26.73 -14.87 4.16
N MET A 184 -26.64 -15.25 5.42
CA MET A 184 -26.05 -14.43 6.48
C MET A 184 -24.54 -14.26 6.31
N ASN A 185 -23.84 -15.29 5.86
CA ASN A 185 -22.40 -15.21 5.57
C ASN A 185 -22.13 -14.41 4.29
N GLU A 186 -22.95 -14.58 3.28
CA GLU A 186 -22.88 -13.81 2.02
C GLU A 186 -23.11 -12.33 2.26
N TYR A 187 -24.14 -11.96 3.02
CA TYR A 187 -24.39 -10.58 3.44
C TYR A 187 -23.22 -9.96 4.19
N ASN A 188 -22.63 -10.70 5.15
CA ASN A 188 -21.47 -10.21 5.89
C ASN A 188 -20.22 -10.07 5.00
N LEU A 189 -20.03 -10.98 4.07
CA LEU A 189 -18.91 -10.95 3.12
C LEU A 189 -19.06 -9.80 2.13
N GLU A 190 -20.28 -9.54 1.64
CA GLU A 190 -20.58 -8.43 0.74
C GLU A 190 -20.37 -7.09 1.43
N LYS A 191 -20.77 -6.94 2.68
CA LYS A 191 -20.52 -5.76 3.50
C LYS A 191 -19.02 -5.50 3.71
N LEU A 192 -18.25 -6.53 4.04
CA LEU A 192 -16.80 -6.42 4.17
C LEU A 192 -16.13 -6.05 2.83
N ARG A 193 -16.60 -6.64 1.73
CA ARG A 193 -16.11 -6.35 0.38
C ARG A 193 -16.42 -4.92 -0.03
N SER A 194 -17.62 -4.43 0.23
CA SER A 194 -17.99 -3.05 -0.08
C SER A 194 -17.17 -2.03 0.72
N GLU A 195 -16.88 -2.30 2.00
CA GLU A 195 -16.00 -1.45 2.81
C GLU A 195 -14.56 -1.49 2.29
N TYR A 196 -14.05 -2.67 1.90
CA TYR A 196 -12.74 -2.84 1.32
C TYR A 196 -12.60 -2.07 -0.01
N GLU A 197 -13.56 -2.20 -0.92
CA GLU A 197 -13.57 -1.48 -2.19
C GLU A 197 -13.70 0.04 -2.00
N ARG A 198 -14.50 0.49 -1.03
CA ARG A 198 -14.59 1.89 -0.66
C ARG A 198 -13.25 2.45 -0.21
N LEU A 199 -12.56 1.75 0.69
CA LEU A 199 -11.24 2.18 1.18
C LEU A 199 -10.21 2.26 0.05
N ILE A 200 -10.22 1.31 -0.89
CA ILE A 200 -9.29 1.34 -2.04
C ILE A 200 -9.66 2.45 -3.03
N SER A 201 -10.96 2.68 -3.27
CA SER A 201 -11.42 3.67 -4.25
C SER A 201 -11.38 5.11 -3.73
N GLU A 202 -11.29 5.29 -2.41
CA GLU A 202 -11.20 6.61 -1.79
C GLU A 202 -9.96 7.35 -2.28
N LYS A 203 -10.17 8.41 -3.06
CA LYS A 203 -9.11 9.29 -3.56
C LYS A 203 -8.49 10.06 -2.40
N ASP A 204 -7.27 9.71 -2.06
CA ASP A 204 -6.47 10.44 -1.08
C ASP A 204 -5.21 10.97 -1.77
N THR A 205 -5.28 12.24 -2.15
CA THR A 205 -4.18 12.93 -2.86
C THR A 205 -2.88 12.92 -2.06
N ALA A 206 -2.95 12.96 -0.72
CA ALA A 206 -1.77 12.90 0.13
C ALA A 206 -1.10 11.52 0.06
N THR A 207 -1.90 10.45 0.13
CA THR A 207 -1.41 9.07 -0.03
C THR A 207 -0.83 8.82 -1.42
N GLU A 208 -1.50 9.29 -2.48
CA GLU A 208 -1.02 9.15 -3.85
C GLU A 208 0.32 9.88 -4.07
N ARG A 209 0.44 11.12 -3.62
CA ARG A 209 1.71 11.89 -3.66
C ARG A 209 2.83 11.16 -2.92
N LEU A 210 2.54 10.62 -1.76
CA LEU A 210 3.51 9.90 -0.94
C LEU A 210 3.99 8.61 -1.62
N LEU A 211 3.08 7.81 -2.18
CA LEU A 211 3.43 6.59 -2.91
C LEU A 211 4.20 6.87 -4.21
N ARG A 212 3.91 7.98 -4.90
CA ARG A 212 4.67 8.43 -6.08
C ARG A 212 6.06 8.95 -5.70
N ALA A 213 6.17 9.72 -4.62
CA ALA A 213 7.45 10.25 -4.14
C ALA A 213 8.40 9.16 -3.64
N PHE A 214 7.86 8.09 -3.08
CA PHE A 214 8.64 6.99 -2.50
C PHE A 214 8.27 5.64 -3.14
N PRO A 215 8.71 5.36 -4.37
CA PRO A 215 8.36 4.13 -5.09
C PRO A 215 8.89 2.87 -4.41
N LYS A 216 9.95 2.97 -3.62
CA LYS A 216 10.55 1.87 -2.83
C LYS A 216 9.98 1.76 -1.40
N PHE A 217 9.01 2.58 -1.05
CA PHE A 217 8.34 2.46 0.25
C PHE A 217 7.71 1.08 0.40
N HIS A 218 8.08 0.36 1.44
CA HIS A 218 7.49 -0.93 1.77
C HIS A 218 7.24 -1.04 3.27
N SER A 219 6.18 -1.77 3.62
CA SER A 219 5.82 -2.07 5.00
C SER A 219 6.18 -3.51 5.32
N HIS A 220 6.84 -3.75 6.44
CA HIS A 220 7.19 -5.11 6.87
C HIS A 220 5.95 -5.97 7.18
N ASN A 221 4.90 -5.35 7.71
CA ASN A 221 3.74 -6.08 8.22
C ASN A 221 2.59 -6.17 7.21
N TYR A 222 2.55 -5.31 6.18
CA TYR A 222 1.40 -5.12 5.29
C TYR A 222 1.82 -4.98 3.83
N SER A 223 2.77 -5.81 3.37
CA SER A 223 3.36 -5.70 2.02
C SER A 223 2.33 -5.94 0.91
N GLU A 224 1.45 -6.93 1.05
CA GLU A 224 0.43 -7.26 0.06
C GLU A 224 -0.64 -6.18 -0.08
N SER A 225 -1.18 -5.70 1.04
CA SER A 225 -2.18 -4.63 1.06
C SER A 225 -1.62 -3.32 0.52
N LEU A 226 -0.33 -3.05 0.75
CA LEU A 226 0.37 -1.89 0.19
C LEU A 226 0.55 -2.00 -1.32
N GLN A 227 0.91 -3.17 -1.84
CA GLN A 227 1.05 -3.41 -3.29
C GLN A 227 -0.28 -3.22 -4.00
N LEU A 228 -1.34 -3.83 -3.50
CA LEU A 228 -2.71 -3.66 -4.05
C LEU A 228 -3.15 -2.20 -4.07
N LEU A 229 -2.90 -1.45 -2.99
CA LEU A 229 -3.20 -0.03 -2.93
C LEU A 229 -2.41 0.78 -3.96
N ARG A 230 -1.10 0.48 -4.10
CA ARG A 230 -0.21 1.10 -5.06
C ARG A 230 -0.66 0.85 -6.49
N ASP A 231 -0.93 -0.39 -6.85
CA ASP A 231 -1.33 -0.78 -8.20
C ASP A 231 -2.64 -0.10 -8.60
N LYS A 232 -3.64 -0.09 -7.71
CA LYS A 232 -4.90 0.60 -7.99
C LYS A 232 -4.79 2.13 -8.06
N MET A 233 -3.98 2.75 -7.21
CA MET A 233 -3.81 4.21 -7.22
C MET A 233 -2.95 4.70 -8.39
N LEU A 234 -1.87 3.97 -8.73
CA LEU A 234 -0.96 4.38 -9.79
C LEU A 234 -1.47 3.97 -11.18
N TYR A 235 -2.12 2.82 -11.32
CA TYR A 235 -2.68 2.35 -12.60
C TYR A 235 -3.87 3.18 -13.08
N LYS A 236 -4.71 3.71 -12.17
CA LYS A 236 -5.77 4.67 -12.55
C LYS A 236 -5.21 6.00 -13.09
N GLY A 237 -3.98 6.38 -12.69
CA GLY A 237 -3.32 7.58 -13.21
C GLY A 237 -2.88 7.44 -14.67
N HIS A 238 -2.59 6.24 -15.13
CA HIS A 238 -2.19 6.01 -16.54
C HIS A 238 -3.39 5.96 -17.52
N ARG A 239 -4.57 5.53 -17.08
CA ARG A 239 -5.76 5.55 -17.95
C ARG A 239 -6.27 6.96 -18.26
N HIS A 240 -6.10 7.91 -17.35
CA HIS A 240 -6.53 9.29 -17.59
C HIS A 240 -5.58 10.07 -18.51
N SER A 241 -4.31 9.65 -18.63
CA SER A 241 -3.37 10.32 -19.53
C SER A 241 -3.38 9.73 -20.95
N SER A 242 -3.87 8.51 -21.13
CA SER A 242 -4.03 7.88 -22.44
C SER A 242 -5.34 8.28 -23.13
N ASP A 243 -6.39 8.60 -22.37
CA ASP A 243 -7.67 9.05 -22.95
C ASP A 243 -7.65 10.52 -23.41
N GLU A 244 -6.69 11.33 -22.93
CA GLU A 244 -6.52 12.73 -23.43
C GLU A 244 -5.69 12.82 -24.71
N THR A 245 -4.95 11.77 -25.10
CA THR A 245 -4.13 11.75 -26.31
C THR A 245 -4.84 11.07 -27.50
N GLU A 246 -5.96 10.39 -27.29
CA GLU A 246 -6.67 9.65 -28.34
C GLU A 246 -7.82 10.45 -29.00
N ASN A 247 -8.07 11.69 -28.58
CA ASN A 247 -9.10 12.57 -29.12
C ASN A 247 -8.54 13.76 -29.94
N GLN A 248 -7.46 13.55 -30.70
CA GLN A 248 -7.16 14.46 -31.80
C GLN A 248 -7.63 13.81 -33.12
N PRO A 249 -8.57 14.43 -33.84
CA PRO A 249 -8.95 13.92 -35.15
C PRO A 249 -7.77 14.08 -36.10
N GLU A 250 -7.31 12.96 -36.66
CA GLU A 250 -6.43 12.96 -37.82
C GLU A 250 -7.09 13.74 -38.95
N MET A 251 -6.61 14.95 -39.18
CA MET A 251 -6.88 15.63 -40.45
C MET A 251 -6.09 14.91 -41.55
N ILE A 252 -6.82 14.16 -42.30
CA ILE A 252 -6.35 13.54 -43.55
C ILE A 252 -5.89 14.65 -44.48
N GLU A 253 -4.60 14.78 -44.69
CA GLU A 253 -4.03 15.52 -45.81
C GLU A 253 -4.15 14.67 -47.09
N GLU A 254 -5.26 14.83 -47.78
CA GLU A 254 -5.39 14.58 -49.21
C GLU A 254 -4.77 15.75 -49.94
N SER A 255 -3.54 15.60 -50.47
CA SER A 255 -3.15 16.30 -51.68
C SER A 255 -1.70 15.93 -52.08
N LYS A 256 -1.59 15.24 -53.17
CA LYS A 256 -0.62 15.43 -54.30
C LYS A 256 -0.15 14.12 -54.88
N GLU A 257 -1.03 13.52 -55.64
CA GLU A 257 -0.64 12.85 -56.88
C GLU A 257 -1.21 13.70 -58.03
N GLU A 258 -0.33 14.47 -58.64
CA GLU A 258 -0.40 14.90 -60.03
C GLU A 258 0.86 15.69 -60.35
N SER A 259 1.81 15.05 -60.97
CA SER A 259 2.67 15.62 -62.00
C SER A 259 3.92 14.76 -62.22
N LYS A 260 3.84 13.85 -63.18
CA LYS A 260 4.95 13.51 -64.03
C LYS A 260 4.40 12.88 -65.32
N VAL A 261 4.29 13.70 -66.31
CA VAL A 261 4.65 13.37 -67.69
C VAL A 261 6.02 13.95 -67.93
#